data_1351ad567017b0be12281bee876dc860
#
_entry.id   1351ad567017b0be12281bee876dc860
#
_cell.length_a   1.000
_cell.length_b   1.000
_cell.length_c   1.000
_cell.angle_alpha   90.00
_cell.angle_beta   90.00
_cell.angle_gamma   90.00
#
_symmetry.space_group_name_H-M   'P 1'
#
loop_
_entity.id
_entity.type
_entity.pdbx_description
1 polymer ?
#
loop_
_entity_poly.entity_id
_entity_poly.type
_entity_poly.pdbx_seq_one_letter_code
_entity_poly.pdbx_strand_id
1 'polypeptide(L)'
;MQIEKIVRKGYSSELTNEQLWEIYKSMKTQRLLEDRLLKMYKGGQLSGAVYPGIGQEASMAGIGAGMDDKDIFGGTHRDLGVQLMKGVTLKEVALNFFGKKDGPSKGRD
;
A
#
# COMPACT_ATOMS: atom_id res chain seq x y z
N MET A 1 -11.57 -29.71 4.77
CA MET A 1 -11.51 -28.77 3.66
C MET A 1 -10.06 -28.53 3.25
N GLN A 2 -9.82 -28.36 1.98
CA GLN A 2 -8.48 -28.35 1.37
C GLN A 2 -7.69 -27.03 1.58
N ILE A 3 -8.18 -26.11 2.39
CA ILE A 3 -7.56 -24.78 2.61
C ILE A 3 -6.12 -24.88 3.12
N GLU A 4 -5.85 -25.80 4.07
CA GLU A 4 -4.49 -26.01 4.57
C GLU A 4 -3.52 -26.49 3.47
N LYS A 5 -4.00 -27.30 2.55
CA LYS A 5 -3.19 -27.74 1.39
C LYS A 5 -2.94 -26.61 0.40
N ILE A 6 -3.91 -25.71 0.24
CA ILE A 6 -3.78 -24.55 -0.65
C ILE A 6 -2.78 -23.57 -0.04
N VAL A 7 -2.86 -23.30 1.25
CA VAL A 7 -1.95 -22.41 1.95
C VAL A 7 -0.53 -22.99 2.02
N ARG A 8 -0.38 -24.31 2.20
CA ARG A 8 0.94 -24.98 2.26
C ARG A 8 1.60 -25.16 0.90
N LYS A 9 0.84 -25.28 -0.16
CA LYS A 9 1.35 -25.24 -1.54
C LYS A 9 1.58 -23.81 -2.03
N GLY A 10 1.53 -22.83 -1.13
CA GLY A 10 1.50 -21.43 -1.45
C GLY A 10 2.30 -21.10 -2.69
N TYR A 11 1.68 -20.38 -3.59
CA TYR A 11 2.29 -19.87 -4.83
C TYR A 11 3.57 -19.05 -4.59
N SER A 12 3.88 -18.77 -3.34
CA SER A 12 5.15 -18.18 -2.94
C SER A 12 6.39 -18.99 -3.36
N SER A 13 6.24 -20.32 -3.56
CA SER A 13 7.32 -21.16 -4.10
C SER A 13 7.66 -20.86 -5.56
N GLU A 14 6.78 -20.18 -6.29
CA GLU A 14 6.98 -19.77 -7.68
C GLU A 14 7.66 -18.40 -7.79
N LEU A 15 7.82 -17.69 -6.67
CA LEU A 15 8.45 -16.39 -6.61
C LEU A 15 9.93 -16.51 -6.25
N THR A 16 10.74 -15.62 -6.79
CA THR A 16 12.16 -15.51 -6.38
C THR A 16 12.27 -14.90 -4.99
N ASN A 17 13.42 -15.10 -4.33
CA ASN A 17 13.68 -14.48 -3.03
C ASN A 17 13.62 -12.94 -3.11
N GLU A 18 14.11 -12.37 -4.20
CA GLU A 18 14.06 -10.93 -4.44
C GLU A 18 12.62 -10.42 -4.53
N GLN A 19 11.74 -11.14 -5.23
CA GLN A 19 10.32 -10.81 -5.33
C GLN A 19 9.63 -10.91 -3.97
N LEU A 20 9.93 -11.94 -3.19
CA LEU A 20 9.40 -12.10 -1.83
C LEU A 20 9.85 -10.96 -0.91
N TRP A 21 11.12 -10.55 -1.00
CA TRP A 21 11.64 -9.42 -0.24
C TRP A 21 10.97 -8.10 -0.63
N GLU A 22 10.73 -7.85 -1.90
CA GLU A 22 10.03 -6.64 -2.36
C GLU A 22 8.58 -6.61 -1.85
N ILE A 23 7.88 -7.74 -1.88
CA ILE A 23 6.52 -7.85 -1.33
C ILE A 23 6.54 -7.57 0.18
N TYR A 24 7.42 -8.22 0.93
CA TYR A 24 7.55 -8.01 2.37
C TYR A 24 7.88 -6.57 2.73
N LYS A 25 8.84 -5.98 2.02
CA LYS A 25 9.25 -4.59 2.20
C LYS A 25 8.09 -3.63 1.95
N SER A 26 7.30 -3.87 0.91
CA SER A 26 6.10 -3.09 0.63
C SER A 26 5.07 -3.21 1.75
N MET A 27 4.81 -4.42 2.24
CA MET A 27 3.89 -4.65 3.36
C MET A 27 4.34 -3.90 4.62
N LYS A 28 5.63 -3.99 4.94
CA LYS A 28 6.20 -3.32 6.12
C LYS A 28 6.14 -1.80 5.97
N THR A 29 6.48 -1.28 4.81
CA THR A 29 6.41 0.15 4.49
C THR A 29 4.98 0.66 4.64
N GLN A 30 4.02 -0.05 4.08
CA GLN A 30 2.61 0.30 4.19
C GLN A 30 2.16 0.34 5.65
N ARG A 31 2.46 -0.68 6.43
CA ARG A 31 2.08 -0.73 7.85
C ARG A 31 2.63 0.45 8.63
N LEU A 32 3.93 0.72 8.49
CA LEU A 32 4.59 1.83 9.19
C LEU A 32 4.04 3.19 8.77
N LEU A 33 3.80 3.36 7.47
CA LEU A 33 3.24 4.60 6.94
C LEU A 33 1.82 4.85 7.46
N GLU A 34 0.96 3.85 7.39
CA GLU A 34 -0.43 3.98 7.82
C GLU A 34 -0.56 4.15 9.33
N ASP A 35 0.27 3.46 10.12
CA ASP A 35 0.36 3.69 11.56
C ASP A 35 0.74 5.14 11.88
N ARG A 36 1.70 5.67 11.13
CA ARG A 36 2.13 7.07 11.32
C ARG A 36 1.04 8.04 10.92
N LEU A 37 0.42 7.85 9.76
CA LEU A 37 -0.69 8.69 9.29
C LEU A 37 -1.85 8.69 10.28
N LEU A 38 -2.20 7.53 10.81
CA LEU A 38 -3.28 7.39 11.79
C LEU A 38 -2.97 8.16 13.09
N LYS A 39 -1.73 8.07 13.57
CA LYS A 39 -1.29 8.85 14.75
C LYS A 39 -1.36 10.35 14.49
N MET A 40 -0.92 10.79 13.31
CA MET A 40 -0.98 12.20 12.92
C MET A 40 -2.42 12.68 12.78
N TYR A 41 -3.31 11.86 12.26
CA TYR A 41 -4.74 12.16 12.19
C TYR A 41 -5.34 12.32 13.61
N LYS A 42 -5.09 11.37 14.49
CA LYS A 42 -5.56 11.43 15.88
C LYS A 42 -4.97 12.62 16.64
N GLY A 43 -3.78 13.05 16.28
CA GLY A 43 -3.13 14.24 16.84
C GLY A 43 -3.59 15.56 16.23
N GLY A 44 -4.56 15.54 15.31
CA GLY A 44 -5.10 16.75 14.68
C GLY A 44 -4.20 17.37 13.60
N GLN A 45 -3.18 16.66 13.14
CA GLN A 45 -2.22 17.18 12.15
C GLN A 45 -2.70 17.05 10.70
N LEU A 46 -3.70 16.21 10.46
CA LEU A 46 -4.29 15.98 9.14
C LEU A 46 -5.72 16.50 9.13
N SER A 47 -6.09 17.21 8.07
CA SER A 47 -7.42 17.83 7.93
C SER A 47 -8.48 16.89 7.36
N GLY A 48 -8.07 15.79 6.74
CA GLY A 48 -8.97 14.82 6.14
C GLY A 48 -9.11 13.56 6.99
N ALA A 49 -9.92 12.62 6.50
CA ALA A 49 -10.06 11.31 7.11
C ALA A 49 -8.92 10.38 6.68
N VAL A 50 -8.54 9.47 7.56
CA VAL A 50 -7.57 8.41 7.26
C VAL A 50 -8.26 7.06 7.43
N TYR A 51 -8.24 6.27 6.38
CA TYR A 51 -8.82 4.92 6.36
C TYR A 51 -7.69 3.91 6.13
N PRO A 52 -7.06 3.41 7.20
CA PRO A 52 -5.92 2.50 7.04
C PRO A 52 -6.34 1.13 6.50
N GLY A 53 -5.51 0.58 5.64
CA GLY A 53 -5.62 -0.80 5.16
C GLY A 53 -4.88 -1.79 6.04
N ILE A 54 -4.77 -1.53 7.33
CA ILE A 54 -4.06 -2.39 8.28
C ILE A 54 -4.73 -3.77 8.32
N GLY A 55 -3.90 -4.81 8.13
CA GLY A 55 -4.36 -6.19 8.00
C GLY A 55 -4.53 -6.67 6.55
N GLN A 56 -4.51 -5.76 5.58
CA GLN A 56 -4.68 -6.06 4.15
C GLN A 56 -3.39 -5.86 3.33
N GLU A 57 -2.26 -5.65 3.98
CA GLU A 57 -0.99 -5.32 3.32
C GLU A 57 -0.56 -6.41 2.32
N ALA A 58 -0.75 -7.68 2.67
CA ALA A 58 -0.40 -8.78 1.78
C ALA A 58 -1.24 -8.79 0.50
N SER A 59 -2.53 -8.48 0.60
CA SER A 59 -3.42 -8.38 -0.56
C SER A 59 -2.98 -7.25 -1.48
N MET A 60 -2.67 -6.09 -0.92
CA MET A 60 -2.24 -4.93 -1.70
C MET A 60 -0.87 -5.14 -2.35
N ALA A 61 0.09 -5.65 -1.60
CA ALA A 61 1.42 -5.93 -2.14
C ALA A 61 1.38 -7.03 -3.21
N GLY A 62 0.55 -8.06 -3.00
CA GLY A 62 0.37 -9.14 -3.98
C GLY A 62 -0.26 -8.66 -5.28
N ILE A 63 -1.29 -7.83 -5.21
CA ILE A 63 -1.90 -7.20 -6.41
C ILE A 63 -0.85 -6.35 -7.14
N GLY A 64 -0.13 -5.49 -6.42
CA GLY A 64 0.89 -4.64 -7.02
C GLY A 64 2.03 -5.42 -7.65
N ALA A 65 2.46 -6.52 -7.02
CA ALA A 65 3.51 -7.39 -7.56
C ALA A 65 3.08 -8.09 -8.86
N GLY A 66 1.79 -8.36 -9.03
CA GLY A 66 1.26 -8.99 -10.24
C GLY A 66 0.95 -8.00 -11.37
N MET A 67 1.08 -6.70 -11.13
CA MET A 67 0.80 -5.67 -12.13
C MET A 67 2.05 -5.32 -12.94
N ASP A 68 1.83 -5.02 -14.21
CA ASP A 68 2.85 -4.50 -15.12
C ASP A 68 2.92 -2.97 -15.04
N ASP A 69 4.04 -2.37 -15.46
CA ASP A 69 4.20 -0.91 -15.48
C ASP A 69 3.14 -0.22 -16.35
N LYS A 70 2.65 -0.94 -17.36
CA LYS A 70 1.62 -0.45 -18.29
C LYS A 70 0.20 -0.53 -17.73
N ASP A 71 0.00 -1.31 -16.69
CA ASP A 71 -1.32 -1.47 -16.09
C ASP A 71 -1.77 -0.19 -15.39
N ILE A 72 -3.03 0.12 -15.56
CA ILE A 72 -3.66 1.25 -14.88
C ILE A 72 -4.44 0.74 -13.68
N PHE A 73 -4.21 1.33 -12.53
CA PHE A 73 -4.88 0.97 -11.30
C PHE A 73 -5.83 2.09 -10.87
N GLY A 74 -7.12 1.75 -10.75
CA GLY A 74 -8.11 2.62 -10.15
C GLY A 74 -8.44 2.11 -8.75
N GLY A 75 -7.96 2.84 -7.74
CA GLY A 75 -8.05 2.41 -6.36
C GLY A 75 -9.12 3.07 -5.54
N THR A 76 -9.22 2.62 -4.30
CA THR A 76 -10.03 3.20 -3.25
C THR A 76 -9.14 3.82 -2.17
N HIS A 77 -9.72 4.13 -1.02
CA HIS A 77 -8.99 4.79 0.07
C HIS A 77 -8.15 3.84 0.95
N ARG A 78 -8.23 2.51 0.75
CA ARG A 78 -7.52 1.51 1.56
C ARG A 78 -6.45 0.71 0.81
N ASP A 79 -6.14 1.08 -0.40
CA ASP A 79 -5.23 0.31 -1.27
C ASP A 79 -3.90 1.01 -1.55
N LEU A 80 -3.43 1.76 -0.59
CA LEU A 80 -2.16 2.48 -0.66
C LEU A 80 -0.98 1.56 -1.02
N GLY A 81 -1.02 0.30 -0.60
CA GLY A 81 0.03 -0.66 -0.92
C GLY A 81 0.20 -0.92 -2.41
N VAL A 82 -0.89 -0.91 -3.19
CA VAL A 82 -0.81 -1.05 -4.65
C VAL A 82 -0.12 0.18 -5.26
N GLN A 83 -0.46 1.37 -4.78
CA GLN A 83 0.16 2.61 -5.25
C GLN A 83 1.66 2.61 -4.97
N LEU A 84 2.08 2.18 -3.77
CA LEU A 84 3.50 2.06 -3.41
C LEU A 84 4.23 1.06 -4.31
N MET A 85 3.62 -0.08 -4.60
CA MET A 85 4.18 -1.07 -5.52
C MET A 85 4.30 -0.56 -6.95
N LYS A 86 3.42 0.35 -7.35
CA LYS A 86 3.48 1.00 -8.67
C LYS A 86 4.43 2.20 -8.72
N GLY A 87 5.15 2.48 -7.64
CA GLY A 87 6.21 3.47 -7.63
C GLY A 87 5.84 4.84 -7.07
N VAL A 88 4.64 5.00 -6.50
CA VAL A 88 4.30 6.24 -5.78
C VAL A 88 5.21 6.34 -4.55
N THR A 89 5.85 7.49 -4.39
CA THR A 89 6.80 7.71 -3.32
C THR A 89 6.11 8.06 -2.01
N LEU A 90 6.79 7.82 -0.89
CA LEU A 90 6.30 8.22 0.44
C LEU A 90 6.08 9.74 0.53
N LYS A 91 6.92 10.51 -0.16
CA LYS A 91 6.77 11.97 -0.23
C LYS A 91 5.46 12.37 -0.92
N GLU A 92 5.14 11.74 -2.06
CA GLU A 92 3.90 12.00 -2.78
C GLU A 92 2.67 11.65 -1.94
N VAL A 93 2.71 10.51 -1.24
CA VAL A 93 1.64 10.13 -0.30
C VAL A 93 1.49 11.18 0.79
N ALA A 94 2.57 11.59 1.42
CA ALA A 94 2.54 12.60 2.49
C ALA A 94 1.99 13.93 1.97
N LEU A 95 2.44 14.39 0.82
CA LEU A 95 1.94 15.62 0.21
C LEU A 95 0.43 15.55 -0.06
N ASN A 96 -0.06 14.39 -0.48
CA ASN A 96 -1.48 14.18 -0.71
C ASN A 96 -2.29 14.25 0.59
N PHE A 97 -1.86 13.52 1.63
CA PHE A 97 -2.53 13.52 2.93
C PHE A 97 -2.51 14.89 3.62
N PHE A 98 -1.47 15.69 3.40
CA PHE A 98 -1.40 17.07 3.90
C PHE A 98 -2.09 18.08 2.99
N GLY A 99 -2.72 17.66 1.89
CA GLY A 99 -3.42 18.54 0.96
C GLY A 99 -2.52 19.58 0.30
N LYS A 100 -1.27 19.22 0.02
CA LYS A 100 -0.30 20.17 -0.55
C LYS A 100 -0.45 20.31 -2.05
N LYS A 101 -0.19 21.52 -2.56
CA LYS A 101 -0.22 21.85 -3.98
C LYS A 101 0.69 20.96 -4.83
N ASP A 102 1.83 20.55 -4.29
CA ASP A 102 2.80 19.71 -4.99
C ASP A 102 2.49 18.21 -4.89
N GLY A 103 1.40 17.84 -4.22
CA GLY A 103 0.92 16.46 -4.16
C GLY A 103 0.21 16.02 -5.44
N PRO A 104 -0.03 14.71 -5.61
CA PRO A 104 -0.62 14.15 -6.82
C PRO A 104 -1.99 14.75 -7.20
N SER A 105 -2.83 15.04 -6.21
CA SER A 105 -4.15 15.66 -6.42
C SER A 105 -4.12 17.19 -6.36
N LYS A 106 -2.97 17.78 -6.14
CA LYS A 106 -2.79 19.24 -5.94
C LYS A 106 -3.63 19.80 -4.79
N GLY A 107 -3.86 18.99 -3.78
CA GLY A 107 -4.65 19.37 -2.61
C GLY A 107 -6.16 19.40 -2.83
N ARG A 108 -6.66 18.70 -3.84
CA ARG A 108 -8.09 18.75 -4.22
C ARG A 108 -8.95 17.63 -3.64
N ASP A 109 -8.35 16.61 -3.03
CA ASP A 109 -9.08 15.50 -2.40
C ASP A 109 -8.67 15.26 -0.95
#